data_7b2a03478d35f7d480cb3d7fee2f8935
#
_entry.id   7b2a03478d35f7d480cb3d7fee2f8935
#
_cell.length_a   1.000
_cell.length_b   1.000
_cell.length_c   1.000
_cell.angle_alpha   90.00
_cell.angle_beta   90.00
_cell.angle_gamma   90.00
#
_symmetry.space_group_name_H-M   'P 1'
#
loop_
_entity.id
_entity.type
_entity.pdbx_description
1 polymer ?
#
loop_
_entity_poly.entity_id
_entity_poly.type
_entity_poly.pdbx_seq_one_letter_code
_entity_poly.pdbx_strand_id
1 'polypeptide(L)'
;MPNPIKTAFLQQLTTKYGKPKLLPGSLSLFDIGDGLARIYIRYSKVHGRNQTFYGLRQEDLKQLEGFNSVICFLWNTQTDPVFIPFSDFEDIFDSLTPASDGQFKVQIYQDDGTELYIANAGRFNIESYCGWQTLDTLIDKSKIAVLPDFTHSQIQTFIGSIGTIKGYDIWIPPIDRSKLDWGLADKFVCRRELPSRYEQIEDVVREVDVVWLQRGSSEFKAMFEVEHSTPIYSGLLRFNDLHLIEPNLKLKFSIVSNDIRRSLFLRQINRPTFKMSGLSDVCNFLEYQDVYSWFNRVRGIIQ
;
A
#
# COMPACT_ATOMS: atom_id res chain seq x y z
N MET A 1 -6.34 4.00 -28.89
CA MET A 1 -6.25 5.47 -28.66
C MET A 1 -6.33 5.74 -27.17
N PRO A 2 -5.60 6.73 -26.63
CA PRO A 2 -5.73 7.10 -25.24
C PRO A 2 -7.16 7.56 -24.94
N ASN A 3 -7.67 7.24 -23.75
CA ASN A 3 -9.00 7.65 -23.32
C ASN A 3 -9.01 9.17 -23.08
N PRO A 4 -9.85 9.97 -23.80
CA PRO A 4 -9.82 11.44 -23.71
C PRO A 4 -10.13 11.96 -22.31
N ILE A 5 -11.01 11.26 -21.54
CA ILE A 5 -11.37 11.64 -20.18
C ILE A 5 -10.19 11.42 -19.23
N LYS A 6 -9.53 10.27 -19.32
CA LYS A 6 -8.32 10.01 -18.52
C LYS A 6 -7.22 11.01 -18.88
N THR A 7 -7.08 11.38 -20.15
CA THR A 7 -6.09 12.38 -20.58
C THR A 7 -6.38 13.75 -20.01
N ALA A 8 -7.63 14.23 -20.11
CA ALA A 8 -8.05 15.50 -19.53
C ALA A 8 -7.87 15.53 -18.00
N PHE A 9 -8.22 14.44 -17.31
CA PHE A 9 -8.03 14.31 -15.88
C PHE A 9 -6.54 14.35 -15.48
N LEU A 10 -5.66 13.68 -16.20
CA LEU A 10 -4.20 13.73 -15.96
C LEU A 10 -3.64 15.15 -16.18
N GLN A 11 -4.21 15.94 -17.11
CA GLN A 11 -3.86 17.34 -17.27
C GLN A 11 -4.31 18.19 -16.06
N GLN A 12 -5.51 17.96 -15.53
CA GLN A 12 -5.99 18.61 -14.30
C GLN A 12 -5.10 18.29 -13.11
N LEU A 13 -4.73 17.01 -12.92
CA LEU A 13 -3.77 16.59 -11.89
C LEU A 13 -2.42 17.31 -12.05
N THR A 14 -1.92 17.41 -13.30
CA THR A 14 -0.65 18.08 -13.58
C THR A 14 -0.71 19.57 -13.20
N THR A 15 -1.82 20.23 -13.49
CA THR A 15 -2.02 21.65 -13.16
C THR A 15 -2.09 21.88 -11.64
N LYS A 16 -2.76 20.97 -10.91
CA LYS A 16 -2.96 21.11 -9.46
C LYS A 16 -1.75 20.69 -8.61
N TYR A 17 -1.11 19.55 -8.97
CA TYR A 17 -0.15 18.88 -8.09
C TYR A 17 1.19 18.58 -8.76
N GLY A 18 1.43 19.08 -9.96
CA GLY A 18 2.60 18.72 -10.75
C GLY A 18 2.40 17.42 -11.54
N LYS A 19 3.38 17.08 -12.36
CA LYS A 19 3.28 15.92 -13.29
C LYS A 19 3.16 14.60 -12.56
N PRO A 20 2.04 13.84 -12.73
CA PRO A 20 1.92 12.49 -12.15
C PRO A 20 3.01 11.56 -12.66
N LYS A 21 3.61 10.78 -11.76
CA LYS A 21 4.63 9.78 -12.08
C LYS A 21 3.98 8.39 -12.07
N LEU A 22 3.95 7.71 -13.22
CA LEU A 22 3.43 6.35 -13.33
C LEU A 22 4.31 5.39 -12.54
N LEU A 23 3.69 4.52 -11.73
CA LEU A 23 4.42 3.48 -11.00
C LEU A 23 4.85 2.34 -11.93
N PRO A 24 6.03 1.76 -11.73
CA PRO A 24 6.45 0.55 -12.43
C PRO A 24 5.43 -0.58 -12.29
N GLY A 25 5.24 -1.37 -13.35
CA GLY A 25 4.33 -2.53 -13.34
C GLY A 25 2.84 -2.19 -13.42
N SER A 26 2.41 -0.93 -13.30
CA SER A 26 1.01 -0.53 -13.41
C SER A 26 0.76 0.44 -14.57
N LEU A 27 -0.45 0.37 -15.15
CA LEU A 27 -0.94 1.33 -16.16
C LEU A 27 -1.90 2.38 -15.56
N SER A 28 -2.16 2.29 -14.26
CA SER A 28 -3.24 3.03 -13.61
C SER A 28 -2.88 3.62 -12.24
N LEU A 29 -1.70 3.31 -11.73
CA LEU A 29 -1.18 3.85 -10.46
C LEU A 29 -0.17 4.97 -10.72
N PHE A 30 -0.35 6.08 -10.03
CA PHE A 30 0.52 7.24 -10.16
C PHE A 30 0.86 7.82 -8.78
N ASP A 31 2.11 8.24 -8.59
CA ASP A 31 2.48 9.14 -7.50
C ASP A 31 2.26 10.59 -7.95
N ILE A 32 1.68 11.41 -7.09
CA ILE A 32 1.34 12.83 -7.32
C ILE A 32 1.90 13.70 -6.20
N GLY A 33 2.05 15.00 -6.47
CA GLY A 33 2.56 15.97 -5.49
C GLY A 33 3.98 15.63 -5.01
N ASP A 34 4.86 15.18 -5.91
CA ASP A 34 6.22 14.71 -5.60
C ASP A 34 6.29 13.54 -4.58
N GLY A 35 5.26 12.67 -4.61
CA GLY A 35 5.17 11.51 -3.75
C GLY A 35 4.33 11.71 -2.49
N LEU A 36 3.69 12.87 -2.32
CA LEU A 36 2.81 13.14 -1.17
C LEU A 36 1.55 12.28 -1.16
N ALA A 37 1.10 11.83 -2.33
CA ALA A 37 -0.04 10.92 -2.43
C ALA A 37 0.09 9.97 -3.62
N ARG A 38 -0.61 8.83 -3.54
CA ARG A 38 -0.72 7.83 -4.59
C ARG A 38 -2.16 7.73 -5.08
N ILE A 39 -2.36 7.66 -6.39
CA ILE A 39 -3.69 7.61 -7.00
C ILE A 39 -3.82 6.40 -7.93
N TYR A 40 -4.87 5.59 -7.72
CA TYR A 40 -5.28 4.49 -8.59
C TYR A 40 -6.44 4.94 -9.47
N ILE A 41 -6.19 5.21 -10.76
CA ILE A 41 -7.17 5.78 -11.69
C ILE A 41 -7.89 4.67 -12.44
N ARG A 42 -9.22 4.62 -12.28
CA ARG A 42 -10.08 3.69 -13.00
C ARG A 42 -11.12 4.45 -13.81
N TYR A 43 -11.42 3.97 -15.00
CA TYR A 43 -12.41 4.54 -15.91
C TYR A 43 -13.43 3.50 -16.34
N SER A 44 -14.68 3.92 -16.43
CA SER A 44 -15.78 3.15 -17.00
C SER A 44 -16.64 4.04 -17.91
N LYS A 45 -17.44 3.42 -18.75
CA LYS A 45 -18.60 4.08 -19.36
C LYS A 45 -19.78 3.92 -18.44
N VAL A 46 -20.73 4.88 -18.51
CA VAL A 46 -22.04 4.71 -17.89
C VAL A 46 -22.82 3.71 -18.74
N HIS A 47 -23.42 2.73 -18.07
CA HIS A 47 -24.32 1.75 -18.64
C HIS A 47 -25.77 2.06 -18.29
N GLY A 48 -26.76 1.37 -18.86
CA GLY A 48 -28.17 1.55 -18.54
C GLY A 48 -28.42 1.56 -17.03
N ARG A 49 -29.34 2.42 -16.57
CA ARG A 49 -29.62 2.69 -15.13
C ARG A 49 -28.51 3.43 -14.37
N ASN A 50 -27.86 4.39 -15.00
CA ASN A 50 -26.88 5.28 -14.36
C ASN A 50 -25.83 4.55 -13.50
N GLN A 51 -25.29 3.43 -13.96
CA GLN A 51 -24.30 2.64 -13.25
C GLN A 51 -23.02 2.47 -14.07
N THR A 52 -21.90 2.37 -13.34
CA THR A 52 -20.58 2.13 -13.92
C THR A 52 -19.97 0.86 -13.35
N PHE A 53 -19.05 0.24 -14.08
CA PHE A 53 -18.41 -1.03 -13.69
C PHE A 53 -16.89 -0.90 -13.69
N TYR A 54 -16.25 -1.29 -12.61
CA TYR A 54 -14.79 -1.29 -12.50
C TYR A 54 -14.29 -2.64 -11.98
N GLY A 55 -13.12 -3.02 -12.47
CA GLY A 55 -12.33 -4.09 -11.87
C GLY A 55 -11.12 -3.48 -11.16
N LEU A 56 -10.96 -3.72 -9.87
CA LEU A 56 -9.80 -3.30 -9.10
C LEU A 56 -8.87 -4.50 -8.94
N ARG A 57 -7.66 -4.42 -9.47
CA ARG A 57 -6.69 -5.51 -9.35
C ARG A 57 -6.17 -5.59 -7.93
N GLN A 58 -6.10 -6.80 -7.38
CA GLN A 58 -5.56 -7.02 -6.04
C GLN A 58 -4.11 -6.51 -5.90
N GLU A 59 -3.29 -6.73 -6.93
CA GLU A 59 -1.90 -6.28 -6.96
C GLU A 59 -1.79 -4.75 -6.92
N ASP A 60 -2.67 -4.03 -7.65
CA ASP A 60 -2.71 -2.56 -7.63
C ASP A 60 -3.18 -2.03 -6.26
N LEU A 61 -4.18 -2.66 -5.63
CA LEU A 61 -4.65 -2.27 -4.29
C LEU A 61 -3.56 -2.46 -3.24
N LYS A 62 -2.80 -3.55 -3.29
CA LYS A 62 -1.64 -3.77 -2.41
C LYS A 62 -0.58 -2.69 -2.52
N GLN A 63 -0.46 -2.04 -3.69
CA GLN A 63 0.45 -0.91 -3.87
C GLN A 63 -0.03 0.38 -3.16
N LEU A 64 -1.31 0.45 -2.77
CA LEU A 64 -1.88 1.58 -2.04
C LEU A 64 -1.68 1.49 -0.53
N GLU A 65 -1.52 0.26 0.00
CA GLU A 65 -1.38 0.02 1.42
C GLU A 65 -0.18 0.77 2.02
N GLY A 66 -0.39 1.42 3.15
CA GLY A 66 0.62 2.18 3.87
C GLY A 66 0.88 3.59 3.32
N PHE A 67 0.43 3.90 2.11
CA PHE A 67 0.58 5.24 1.52
C PHE A 67 -0.64 6.13 1.78
N ASN A 68 -0.45 7.45 1.71
CA ASN A 68 -1.57 8.36 1.52
C ASN A 68 -2.12 8.16 0.11
N SER A 69 -3.19 7.40 -0.01
CA SER A 69 -3.62 6.89 -1.30
C SER A 69 -5.12 6.99 -1.50
N VAL A 70 -5.52 7.16 -2.77
CA VAL A 70 -6.92 7.20 -3.18
C VAL A 70 -7.17 6.32 -4.38
N ILE A 71 -8.38 5.75 -4.45
CA ILE A 71 -8.93 5.19 -5.69
C ILE A 71 -9.74 6.28 -6.37
N CYS A 72 -9.39 6.62 -7.61
CA CYS A 72 -10.10 7.60 -8.42
C CYS A 72 -10.98 6.90 -9.44
N PHE A 73 -12.27 7.15 -9.38
CA PHE A 73 -13.24 6.65 -10.34
C PHE A 73 -13.66 7.75 -11.31
N LEU A 74 -13.52 7.44 -12.61
CA LEU A 74 -13.87 8.31 -13.71
C LEU A 74 -14.91 7.63 -14.62
N TRP A 75 -15.82 8.42 -15.19
CA TRP A 75 -16.76 7.98 -16.24
C TRP A 75 -17.07 9.08 -17.26
N ASN A 76 -17.75 8.73 -18.34
CA ASN A 76 -17.88 9.59 -19.53
C ASN A 76 -18.81 10.81 -19.40
N THR A 77 -19.67 10.85 -18.39
CA THR A 77 -20.63 11.97 -18.16
C THR A 77 -20.38 12.71 -16.86
N GLN A 78 -19.24 12.44 -16.22
CA GLN A 78 -18.91 12.95 -14.91
C GLN A 78 -18.53 14.44 -14.94
N THR A 79 -19.06 15.22 -13.99
CA THR A 79 -18.66 16.61 -13.76
C THR A 79 -17.43 16.67 -12.87
N ASP A 80 -17.42 15.90 -11.81
CA ASP A 80 -16.37 15.89 -10.80
C ASP A 80 -15.85 14.47 -10.56
N PRO A 81 -14.54 14.26 -10.41
CA PRO A 81 -13.98 12.96 -10.10
C PRO A 81 -14.39 12.50 -8.69
N VAL A 82 -14.47 11.18 -8.49
CA VAL A 82 -14.67 10.59 -7.15
C VAL A 82 -13.33 10.09 -6.64
N PHE A 83 -12.93 10.55 -5.46
CA PHE A 83 -11.68 10.14 -4.80
C PHE A 83 -12.00 9.43 -3.49
N ILE A 84 -11.86 8.13 -3.46
CA ILE A 84 -12.07 7.33 -2.24
C ILE A 84 -10.72 7.10 -1.57
N PRO A 85 -10.48 7.60 -0.34
CA PRO A 85 -9.30 7.24 0.43
C PRO A 85 -9.22 5.72 0.57
N PHE A 86 -8.09 5.12 0.18
CA PHE A 86 -7.96 3.66 0.26
C PHE A 86 -8.07 3.17 1.72
N SER A 87 -7.56 3.96 2.67
CA SER A 87 -7.66 3.67 4.11
C SER A 87 -9.08 3.39 4.60
N ASP A 88 -10.09 4.02 3.99
CA ASP A 88 -11.49 3.90 4.44
C ASP A 88 -12.12 2.57 3.99
N PHE A 89 -11.50 1.91 3.01
CA PHE A 89 -11.98 0.65 2.42
C PHE A 89 -10.94 -0.49 2.47
N GLU A 90 -9.76 -0.25 3.05
CA GLU A 90 -8.67 -1.22 3.13
C GLU A 90 -9.11 -2.53 3.79
N ASP A 91 -9.73 -2.45 4.97
CA ASP A 91 -10.22 -3.62 5.71
C ASP A 91 -11.31 -4.40 4.96
N ILE A 92 -12.12 -3.70 4.17
CA ILE A 92 -13.15 -4.33 3.33
C ILE A 92 -12.48 -5.18 2.26
N PHE A 93 -11.53 -4.61 1.50
CA PHE A 93 -10.81 -5.35 0.46
C PHE A 93 -9.95 -6.49 1.03
N ASP A 94 -9.36 -6.31 2.21
CA ASP A 94 -8.59 -7.35 2.90
C ASP A 94 -9.47 -8.55 3.33
N SER A 95 -10.74 -8.31 3.66
CA SER A 95 -11.69 -9.36 4.04
C SER A 95 -12.27 -10.13 2.86
N LEU A 96 -12.12 -9.62 1.62
CA LEU A 96 -12.73 -10.18 0.43
C LEU A 96 -11.75 -11.05 -0.38
N THR A 97 -12.31 -12.00 -1.11
CA THR A 97 -11.58 -12.75 -2.13
C THR A 97 -11.88 -12.16 -3.51
N PRO A 98 -10.86 -11.82 -4.32
CA PRO A 98 -11.07 -11.33 -5.67
C PRO A 98 -11.72 -12.40 -6.56
N ALA A 99 -12.36 -11.98 -7.65
CA ALA A 99 -12.89 -12.88 -8.66
C ALA A 99 -11.75 -13.69 -9.32
N SER A 100 -12.11 -14.71 -10.11
CA SER A 100 -11.15 -15.62 -10.77
C SER A 100 -10.13 -14.92 -11.68
N ASP A 101 -10.42 -13.69 -12.12
CA ASP A 101 -9.53 -12.83 -12.90
C ASP A 101 -8.61 -11.93 -12.03
N GLY A 102 -8.56 -12.15 -10.72
CA GLY A 102 -7.74 -11.40 -9.76
C GLY A 102 -8.24 -9.99 -9.47
N GLN A 103 -9.50 -9.68 -9.81
CA GLN A 103 -10.06 -8.34 -9.63
C GLN A 103 -11.24 -8.34 -8.65
N PHE A 104 -11.32 -7.31 -7.83
CA PHE A 104 -12.53 -6.97 -7.10
C PHE A 104 -13.49 -6.24 -8.05
N LYS A 105 -14.76 -6.68 -8.11
CA LYS A 105 -15.78 -6.08 -8.96
C LYS A 105 -16.51 -5.02 -8.17
N VAL A 106 -16.46 -3.77 -8.65
CA VAL A 106 -17.11 -2.63 -8.03
C VAL A 106 -17.97 -1.88 -9.05
N GLN A 107 -19.01 -1.21 -8.56
CA GLN A 107 -19.93 -0.43 -9.35
C GLN A 107 -20.22 0.89 -8.64
N ILE A 108 -20.46 1.96 -9.38
CA ILE A 108 -21.00 3.20 -8.85
C ILE A 108 -22.40 3.38 -9.42
N TYR A 109 -23.35 3.60 -8.52
CA TYR A 109 -24.74 3.94 -8.81
C TYR A 109 -24.96 5.43 -8.57
N GLN A 110 -25.78 6.06 -9.44
CA GLN A 110 -26.04 7.51 -9.45
C GLN A 110 -27.55 7.80 -9.50
N ASP A 111 -28.38 6.94 -8.89
CA ASP A 111 -29.85 7.10 -8.95
C ASP A 111 -30.34 8.10 -7.90
N ASP A 112 -30.15 7.84 -6.60
CA ASP A 112 -30.58 8.65 -5.47
C ASP A 112 -29.38 9.12 -4.62
N GLY A 113 -28.34 9.65 -5.26
CA GLY A 113 -27.03 9.94 -4.67
C GLY A 113 -25.92 9.11 -5.30
N THR A 114 -24.72 9.22 -4.78
CA THR A 114 -23.58 8.48 -5.30
C THR A 114 -23.21 7.34 -4.34
N GLU A 115 -23.41 6.10 -4.78
CA GLU A 115 -23.13 4.90 -3.99
C GLU A 115 -22.08 4.01 -4.65
N LEU A 116 -21.12 3.52 -3.87
CA LEU A 116 -20.19 2.47 -4.27
C LEU A 116 -20.75 1.11 -3.85
N TYR A 117 -20.95 0.22 -4.80
CA TYR A 117 -21.21 -1.19 -4.54
C TYR A 117 -19.91 -1.99 -4.72
N ILE A 118 -19.57 -2.76 -3.70
CA ILE A 118 -18.47 -3.74 -3.75
C ILE A 118 -19.10 -5.13 -3.68
N ALA A 119 -18.78 -5.97 -4.67
CA ALA A 119 -19.30 -7.33 -4.70
C ALA A 119 -18.92 -8.09 -3.42
N ASN A 120 -19.89 -8.74 -2.80
CA ASN A 120 -19.82 -9.46 -1.53
C ASN A 120 -19.58 -8.60 -0.26
N ALA A 121 -19.54 -7.25 -0.38
CA ALA A 121 -19.44 -6.35 0.77
C ALA A 121 -20.66 -5.42 0.93
N GLY A 122 -21.40 -5.14 -0.16
CA GLY A 122 -22.58 -4.30 -0.10
C GLY A 122 -22.42 -2.91 -0.71
N ARG A 123 -23.27 -1.96 -0.29
CA ARG A 123 -23.33 -0.59 -0.80
C ARG A 123 -22.89 0.41 0.26
N PHE A 124 -22.16 1.43 -0.17
CA PHE A 124 -21.60 2.49 0.65
C PHE A 124 -21.92 3.84 0.02
N ASN A 125 -22.44 4.77 0.81
CA ASN A 125 -22.60 6.15 0.35
C ASN A 125 -21.21 6.78 0.20
N ILE A 126 -20.93 7.35 -0.97
CA ILE A 126 -19.63 7.96 -1.31
C ILE A 126 -19.80 9.41 -1.79
N GLU A 127 -20.90 10.06 -1.51
CA GLU A 127 -21.19 11.41 -1.98
C GLU A 127 -20.17 12.44 -1.44
N SER A 128 -19.71 12.25 -0.20
CA SER A 128 -18.67 13.09 0.42
C SER A 128 -17.30 12.99 -0.26
N TYR A 129 -17.06 11.97 -1.08
CA TYR A 129 -15.81 11.76 -1.81
C TYR A 129 -15.85 12.32 -3.24
N CYS A 130 -16.97 12.93 -3.66
CA CYS A 130 -17.09 13.60 -4.95
C CYS A 130 -16.36 14.93 -4.94
N GLY A 131 -15.64 15.22 -6.03
CA GLY A 131 -14.87 16.47 -6.18
C GLY A 131 -13.45 16.38 -5.59
N TRP A 132 -12.72 17.47 -5.73
CA TRP A 132 -11.29 17.55 -5.44
C TRP A 132 -10.93 17.66 -3.97
N GLN A 133 -11.89 18.01 -3.10
CA GLN A 133 -11.63 18.35 -1.69
C GLN A 133 -10.97 17.19 -0.92
N THR A 134 -11.38 15.96 -1.18
CA THR A 134 -10.78 14.78 -0.54
C THR A 134 -9.29 14.67 -0.84
N LEU A 135 -8.92 14.83 -2.12
CA LEU A 135 -7.53 14.75 -2.55
C LEU A 135 -6.71 15.95 -2.08
N ASP A 136 -7.28 17.18 -2.13
CA ASP A 136 -6.65 18.40 -1.61
C ASP A 136 -6.33 18.23 -0.11
N THR A 137 -7.31 17.78 0.68
CA THR A 137 -7.15 17.55 2.13
C THR A 137 -6.07 16.50 2.43
N LEU A 138 -6.04 15.40 1.66
CA LEU A 138 -5.08 14.32 1.85
C LEU A 138 -3.64 14.81 1.58
N ILE A 139 -3.44 15.59 0.52
CA ILE A 139 -2.13 16.16 0.18
C ILE A 139 -1.70 17.23 1.18
N ASP A 140 -2.62 18.10 1.62
CA ASP A 140 -2.29 19.15 2.58
C ASP A 140 -1.96 18.59 3.97
N LYS A 141 -2.67 17.56 4.44
CA LYS A 141 -2.31 16.83 5.67
C LYS A 141 -0.91 16.25 5.57
N SER A 142 -0.51 15.74 4.40
CA SER A 142 0.83 15.18 4.18
C SER A 142 1.95 16.24 4.23
N LYS A 143 1.67 17.49 3.83
CA LYS A 143 2.64 18.60 3.89
C LYS A 143 2.90 19.14 5.29
N ILE A 144 1.92 19.04 6.19
CA ILE A 144 1.94 19.67 7.52
C ILE A 144 2.66 18.82 8.57
N ALA A 145 2.83 17.53 8.35
CA ALA A 145 3.44 16.62 9.30
C ALA A 145 4.95 16.84 9.42
N VAL A 146 5.39 17.71 10.33
CA VAL A 146 6.78 17.70 10.83
C VAL A 146 6.93 16.48 11.72
N LEU A 147 7.62 15.48 11.22
CA LEU A 147 7.80 14.22 11.94
C LEU A 147 9.01 14.25 12.87
N PRO A 148 8.93 13.57 14.01
CA PRO A 148 10.11 13.21 14.79
C PRO A 148 11.09 12.37 13.94
N ASP A 149 12.35 12.45 14.29
CA ASP A 149 13.39 11.60 13.71
C ASP A 149 13.26 10.19 14.33
N PHE A 150 12.55 9.29 13.66
CA PHE A 150 12.28 7.95 14.17
C PHE A 150 13.50 7.05 14.09
N THR A 151 13.76 6.31 15.15
CA THR A 151 14.77 5.26 15.18
C THR A 151 14.28 4.00 14.49
N HIS A 152 15.23 3.13 14.10
CA HIS A 152 14.94 1.80 13.54
C HIS A 152 13.94 1.01 14.40
N SER A 153 14.18 0.94 15.72
CA SER A 153 13.31 0.17 16.63
C SER A 153 11.91 0.77 16.78
N GLN A 154 11.76 2.08 16.67
CA GLN A 154 10.45 2.73 16.69
C GLN A 154 9.65 2.37 15.45
N ILE A 155 10.28 2.38 14.28
CA ILE A 155 9.64 1.95 13.03
C ILE A 155 9.27 0.46 13.06
N GLN A 156 10.16 -0.42 13.55
CA GLN A 156 9.81 -1.83 13.77
C GLN A 156 8.59 -1.98 14.69
N THR A 157 8.51 -1.16 15.75
CA THR A 157 7.39 -1.16 16.69
C THR A 157 6.09 -0.76 16.01
N PHE A 158 6.09 0.28 15.20
CA PHE A 158 4.90 0.70 14.46
C PHE A 158 4.44 -0.39 13.47
N ILE A 159 5.35 -0.96 12.68
CA ILE A 159 5.01 -2.00 11.71
C ILE A 159 4.46 -3.25 12.41
N GLY A 160 5.06 -3.68 13.51
CA GLY A 160 4.57 -4.80 14.31
C GLY A 160 3.19 -4.55 14.91
N SER A 161 2.94 -3.33 15.40
CA SER A 161 1.64 -2.91 15.92
C SER A 161 0.57 -2.87 14.84
N ILE A 162 0.86 -2.28 13.67
CA ILE A 162 -0.05 -2.28 12.51
C ILE A 162 -0.45 -3.72 12.15
N GLY A 163 0.53 -4.60 12.00
CA GLY A 163 0.26 -6.00 11.65
C GLY A 163 -0.61 -6.71 12.70
N THR A 164 -0.39 -6.43 13.98
CA THR A 164 -1.20 -6.99 15.08
C THR A 164 -2.65 -6.50 15.02
N ILE A 165 -2.85 -5.19 14.80
CA ILE A 165 -4.20 -4.59 14.68
C ILE A 165 -4.92 -5.19 13.46
N LYS A 166 -4.22 -5.38 12.34
CA LYS A 166 -4.76 -6.02 11.13
C LYS A 166 -4.96 -7.53 11.27
N GLY A 167 -4.67 -8.11 12.42
CA GLY A 167 -4.94 -9.52 12.71
C GLY A 167 -3.84 -10.49 12.27
N TYR A 168 -2.63 -10.03 12.02
CA TYR A 168 -1.47 -10.88 11.71
C TYR A 168 -0.70 -11.32 12.95
N ASP A 169 -0.03 -12.46 12.85
CA ASP A 169 1.03 -12.84 13.78
C ASP A 169 2.33 -12.16 13.33
N ILE A 170 3.12 -11.69 14.31
CA ILE A 170 4.31 -10.89 14.04
C ILE A 170 5.58 -11.68 14.36
N TRP A 171 6.54 -11.67 13.45
CA TRP A 171 7.92 -12.08 13.70
C TRP A 171 8.82 -10.84 13.64
N ILE A 172 9.67 -10.72 14.64
CA ILE A 172 10.80 -9.79 14.72
C ILE A 172 11.98 -10.59 15.24
N PRO A 173 13.21 -10.38 14.74
CA PRO A 173 14.40 -11.07 15.23
C PRO A 173 14.52 -10.97 16.75
N PRO A 174 14.87 -12.07 17.46
CA PRO A 174 14.92 -12.07 18.92
C PRO A 174 15.80 -10.97 19.52
N ILE A 175 16.90 -10.63 18.86
CA ILE A 175 17.85 -9.60 19.27
C ILE A 175 17.24 -8.19 19.30
N ASP A 176 16.20 -7.93 18.52
CA ASP A 176 15.57 -6.61 18.38
C ASP A 176 14.32 -6.45 19.26
N ARG A 177 13.73 -7.56 19.75
CA ARG A 177 12.50 -7.52 20.55
C ARG A 177 12.64 -6.71 21.84
N SER A 178 13.81 -6.72 22.45
CA SER A 178 14.08 -5.94 23.67
C SER A 178 14.24 -4.44 23.41
N LYS A 179 14.44 -4.03 22.16
CA LYS A 179 14.64 -2.65 21.73
C LYS A 179 13.35 -1.97 21.29
N LEU A 180 12.24 -2.72 21.17
CA LEU A 180 10.94 -2.19 20.74
C LEU A 180 10.45 -1.13 21.73
N ASP A 181 9.89 -0.04 21.20
CA ASP A 181 9.47 1.12 21.98
C ASP A 181 7.99 1.04 22.37
N TRP A 182 7.72 0.42 23.51
CA TRP A 182 6.37 0.26 24.05
C TRP A 182 5.75 1.54 24.62
N GLY A 183 6.46 2.65 24.61
CA GLY A 183 5.90 3.98 24.90
C GLY A 183 5.09 4.55 23.75
N LEU A 184 5.33 4.06 22.53
CA LEU A 184 4.69 4.55 21.30
C LEU A 184 3.50 3.70 20.85
N ALA A 185 3.46 2.42 21.21
CA ALA A 185 2.42 1.49 20.77
C ALA A 185 2.08 0.47 21.86
N ASP A 186 0.86 -0.10 21.75
CA ASP A 186 0.45 -1.17 22.62
C ASP A 186 1.34 -2.40 22.42
N LYS A 187 1.64 -3.12 23.53
CA LYS A 187 2.47 -4.32 23.48
C LYS A 187 1.78 -5.40 22.65
N PHE A 188 2.52 -5.95 21.71
CA PHE A 188 2.13 -7.15 20.98
C PHE A 188 3.10 -8.31 21.25
N VAL A 189 2.67 -9.52 20.91
CA VAL A 189 3.48 -10.73 21.12
C VAL A 189 4.08 -11.16 19.78
N CYS A 190 5.41 -11.24 19.73
CA CYS A 190 6.10 -11.84 18.58
C CYS A 190 6.05 -13.37 18.66
N ARG A 191 5.92 -14.03 17.52
CA ARG A 191 6.07 -15.48 17.40
C ARG A 191 7.45 -15.90 17.91
N ARG A 192 7.51 -17.01 18.61
CA ARG A 192 8.77 -17.57 19.12
C ARG A 192 9.60 -18.21 18.02
N GLU A 193 8.93 -18.87 17.07
CA GLU A 193 9.52 -19.64 15.98
C GLU A 193 8.88 -19.30 14.64
N LEU A 194 9.65 -19.40 13.57
CA LEU A 194 9.15 -19.34 12.20
C LEU A 194 8.50 -20.66 11.82
N PRO A 195 7.61 -20.69 10.82
CA PRO A 195 6.98 -21.91 10.37
C PRO A 195 7.98 -22.87 9.72
N SER A 196 8.03 -24.14 10.16
CA SER A 196 8.91 -25.19 9.61
C SER A 196 8.70 -25.51 8.12
N ARG A 197 7.56 -25.08 7.55
CA ARG A 197 7.27 -25.25 6.12
C ARG A 197 8.32 -24.62 5.20
N TYR A 198 9.06 -23.64 5.69
CA TYR A 198 10.00 -22.83 4.90
C TYR A 198 11.45 -23.02 5.35
N GLU A 199 11.86 -24.25 5.68
CA GLU A 199 13.23 -24.57 6.14
C GLU A 199 14.31 -24.04 5.18
N GLN A 200 14.07 -24.07 3.86
CA GLN A 200 15.04 -23.64 2.85
C GLN A 200 15.33 -22.12 2.88
N ILE A 201 14.39 -21.33 3.42
CA ILE A 201 14.50 -19.86 3.47
C ILE A 201 14.52 -19.35 4.92
N GLU A 202 14.46 -20.24 5.90
CA GLU A 202 14.35 -19.87 7.31
C GLU A 202 15.49 -18.96 7.76
N ASP A 203 16.72 -19.27 7.38
CA ASP A 203 17.90 -18.49 7.76
C ASP A 203 17.80 -17.06 7.22
N VAL A 204 17.30 -16.88 6.00
CA VAL A 204 17.10 -15.55 5.40
C VAL A 204 15.93 -14.81 6.05
N VAL A 205 14.80 -15.48 6.28
CA VAL A 205 13.61 -14.88 6.94
C VAL A 205 13.91 -14.48 8.38
N ARG A 206 14.76 -15.23 9.09
CA ARG A 206 15.14 -14.92 10.47
C ARG A 206 15.80 -13.56 10.63
N GLU A 207 16.45 -13.05 9.58
CA GLU A 207 17.15 -11.76 9.56
C GLU A 207 16.25 -10.60 9.12
N VAL A 208 15.04 -10.87 8.60
CA VAL A 208 14.10 -9.82 8.16
C VAL A 208 13.57 -9.07 9.38
N ASP A 209 13.63 -7.75 9.33
CA ASP A 209 13.32 -6.87 10.47
C ASP A 209 11.90 -7.06 11.02
N VAL A 210 10.88 -7.15 10.13
CA VAL A 210 9.50 -7.46 10.52
C VAL A 210 8.85 -8.34 9.48
N VAL A 211 8.23 -9.45 9.92
CA VAL A 211 7.46 -10.35 9.08
C VAL A 211 6.03 -10.47 9.60
N TRP A 212 5.06 -10.33 8.73
CA TRP A 212 3.65 -10.60 9.02
C TRP A 212 3.25 -11.97 8.49
N LEU A 213 2.62 -12.73 9.34
CA LEU A 213 2.11 -14.06 9.02
C LEU A 213 0.59 -14.09 9.21
N GLN A 214 -0.09 -14.86 8.38
CA GLN A 214 -1.52 -15.11 8.58
C GLN A 214 -1.74 -15.74 9.96
N ARG A 215 -2.62 -15.16 10.77
CA ARG A 215 -2.92 -15.65 12.12
C ARG A 215 -3.37 -17.12 12.10
N GLY A 216 -2.76 -17.93 12.93
CA GLY A 216 -3.07 -19.37 13.02
C GLY A 216 -2.62 -20.20 11.81
N SER A 217 -1.79 -19.62 10.92
CA SER A 217 -1.27 -20.26 9.73
C SER A 217 0.26 -20.14 9.66
N SER A 218 0.85 -20.86 8.69
CA SER A 218 2.27 -20.75 8.35
C SER A 218 2.52 -19.82 7.16
N GLU A 219 1.50 -19.16 6.65
CA GLU A 219 1.60 -18.35 5.43
C GLU A 219 2.16 -16.96 5.71
N PHE A 220 3.22 -16.59 5.00
CA PHE A 220 3.75 -15.22 5.01
C PHE A 220 2.84 -14.28 4.22
N LYS A 221 2.63 -13.05 4.71
CA LYS A 221 1.79 -12.01 4.08
C LYS A 221 2.57 -10.79 3.66
N ALA A 222 3.48 -10.30 4.50
CA ALA A 222 4.32 -9.16 4.19
C ALA A 222 5.66 -9.25 4.92
N MET A 223 6.69 -8.64 4.33
CA MET A 223 8.03 -8.55 4.90
C MET A 223 8.58 -7.13 4.76
N PHE A 224 9.20 -6.64 5.81
CA PHE A 224 9.70 -5.27 5.90
C PHE A 224 11.15 -5.26 6.37
N GLU A 225 11.99 -4.51 5.65
CA GLU A 225 13.36 -4.19 6.02
C GLU A 225 13.45 -2.70 6.37
N VAL A 226 13.86 -2.40 7.58
CA VAL A 226 13.97 -1.02 8.08
C VAL A 226 15.41 -0.54 7.93
N GLU A 227 15.67 0.19 6.88
CA GLU A 227 17.02 0.62 6.50
C GLU A 227 17.30 2.05 6.95
N HIS A 228 17.75 2.21 8.19
CA HIS A 228 18.08 3.52 8.77
C HIS A 228 19.42 4.07 8.27
N SER A 229 20.53 3.34 8.51
CA SER A 229 21.89 3.70 8.09
C SER A 229 22.58 2.61 7.27
N THR A 230 22.03 1.41 7.26
CA THR A 230 22.53 0.24 6.55
C THR A 230 22.32 0.34 5.04
N PRO A 231 23.08 -0.40 4.21
CA PRO A 231 22.90 -0.39 2.77
C PRO A 231 21.55 -1.00 2.37
N ILE A 232 20.68 -0.25 1.70
CA ILE A 232 19.41 -0.74 1.11
C ILE A 232 19.63 -2.02 0.29
N TYR A 233 20.83 -2.17 -0.28
CA TYR A 233 21.16 -3.32 -1.11
C TYR A 233 21.10 -4.66 -0.36
N SER A 234 21.44 -4.70 0.93
CA SER A 234 21.37 -5.94 1.74
C SER A 234 19.95 -6.41 1.96
N GLY A 235 19.02 -5.51 2.29
CA GLY A 235 17.60 -5.83 2.40
C GLY A 235 17.01 -6.30 1.06
N LEU A 236 17.39 -5.63 -0.04
CA LEU A 236 16.96 -6.05 -1.37
C LEU A 236 17.51 -7.43 -1.77
N LEU A 237 18.73 -7.79 -1.36
CA LEU A 237 19.28 -9.13 -1.62
C LEU A 237 18.48 -10.19 -0.86
N ARG A 238 18.21 -10.00 0.43
CA ARG A 238 17.37 -10.93 1.22
C ARG A 238 16.02 -11.14 0.56
N PHE A 239 15.34 -10.06 0.18
CA PHE A 239 14.05 -10.17 -0.52
C PHE A 239 14.17 -10.86 -1.88
N ASN A 240 15.25 -10.64 -2.61
CA ASN A 240 15.51 -11.30 -3.88
C ASN A 240 15.70 -12.81 -3.73
N ASP A 241 16.47 -13.22 -2.72
CA ASP A 241 16.69 -14.63 -2.42
C ASP A 241 15.38 -15.32 -2.06
N LEU A 242 14.56 -14.71 -1.20
CA LEU A 242 13.22 -15.19 -0.86
C LEU A 242 12.31 -15.30 -2.08
N HIS A 243 12.29 -14.27 -2.93
CA HIS A 243 11.46 -14.23 -4.13
C HIS A 243 11.88 -15.28 -5.17
N LEU A 244 13.17 -15.59 -5.29
CA LEU A 244 13.69 -16.60 -6.22
C LEU A 244 13.43 -18.03 -5.74
N ILE A 245 13.56 -18.30 -4.43
CA ILE A 245 13.33 -19.63 -3.86
C ILE A 245 11.84 -19.98 -3.85
N GLU A 246 10.99 -19.00 -3.55
CA GLU A 246 9.54 -19.17 -3.45
C GLU A 246 8.77 -18.21 -4.38
N PRO A 247 8.89 -18.33 -5.71
CA PRO A 247 8.33 -17.37 -6.65
C PRO A 247 6.78 -17.34 -6.66
N ASN A 248 6.14 -18.37 -6.12
CA ASN A 248 4.68 -18.45 -6.01
C ASN A 248 4.13 -17.78 -4.75
N LEU A 249 4.97 -17.36 -3.82
CA LEU A 249 4.54 -16.59 -2.66
C LEU A 249 4.11 -15.19 -3.12
N LYS A 250 2.83 -14.90 -2.98
CA LYS A 250 2.26 -13.57 -3.21
C LYS A 250 2.59 -12.66 -2.01
N LEU A 251 3.87 -12.41 -1.79
CA LEU A 251 4.36 -11.58 -0.71
C LEU A 251 4.43 -10.11 -1.12
N LYS A 252 4.19 -9.24 -0.15
CA LYS A 252 4.53 -7.84 -0.22
C LYS A 252 5.88 -7.64 0.44
N PHE A 253 6.85 -7.15 -0.31
CA PHE A 253 8.14 -6.72 0.21
C PHE A 253 8.18 -5.19 0.33
N SER A 254 8.71 -4.68 1.42
CA SER A 254 8.83 -3.23 1.62
C SER A 254 10.18 -2.88 2.25
N ILE A 255 10.95 -2.04 1.56
CA ILE A 255 12.08 -1.34 2.16
C ILE A 255 11.51 -0.08 2.84
N VAL A 256 11.76 0.07 4.11
CA VAL A 256 11.27 1.17 4.94
C VAL A 256 12.45 2.05 5.33
N SER A 257 12.43 3.34 4.95
CA SER A 257 13.52 4.25 5.24
C SER A 257 13.06 5.71 5.24
N ASN A 258 13.97 6.66 5.47
CA ASN A 258 13.67 8.06 5.32
C ASN A 258 13.57 8.46 3.83
N ASP A 259 12.94 9.60 3.55
CA ASP A 259 12.70 10.14 2.21
C ASP A 259 13.98 10.37 1.40
N ILE A 260 15.06 10.82 2.07
CA ILE A 260 16.38 11.09 1.46
C ILE A 260 16.90 9.85 0.71
N ARG A 261 16.55 8.65 1.17
CA ARG A 261 17.04 7.38 0.63
C ARG A 261 16.18 6.82 -0.51
N ARG A 262 15.03 7.43 -0.83
CA ARG A 262 14.14 7.00 -1.92
C ARG A 262 14.87 6.94 -3.28
N SER A 263 15.68 7.93 -3.61
CA SER A 263 16.44 7.94 -4.85
C SER A 263 17.49 6.83 -4.92
N LEU A 264 18.10 6.48 -3.77
CA LEU A 264 19.01 5.35 -3.66
C LEU A 264 18.27 4.02 -3.87
N PHE A 265 17.11 3.83 -3.22
CA PHE A 265 16.27 2.66 -3.43
C PHE A 265 15.90 2.48 -4.91
N LEU A 266 15.39 3.52 -5.57
CA LEU A 266 15.00 3.47 -6.98
C LEU A 266 16.18 3.09 -7.89
N ARG A 267 17.37 3.58 -7.59
CA ARG A 267 18.58 3.22 -8.32
C ARG A 267 18.99 1.76 -8.09
N GLN A 268 18.84 1.25 -6.88
CA GLN A 268 19.21 -0.13 -6.53
C GLN A 268 18.19 -1.15 -7.06
N ILE A 269 16.90 -0.95 -6.83
CA ILE A 269 15.85 -1.90 -7.25
C ILE A 269 15.78 -2.03 -8.78
N ASN A 270 16.18 -0.99 -9.51
CA ASN A 270 16.23 -1.00 -10.97
C ASN A 270 17.48 -1.66 -11.56
N ARG A 271 18.38 -2.23 -10.76
CA ARG A 271 19.53 -3.00 -11.26
C ARG A 271 19.05 -4.24 -12.00
N PRO A 272 19.81 -4.70 -13.02
CA PRO A 272 19.45 -5.89 -13.80
C PRO A 272 19.11 -7.11 -12.93
N THR A 273 19.86 -7.35 -11.85
CA THR A 273 19.65 -8.46 -10.91
C THR A 273 18.21 -8.49 -10.39
N PHE A 274 17.68 -7.36 -9.88
CA PHE A 274 16.34 -7.29 -9.29
C PHE A 274 15.22 -7.16 -10.34
N LYS A 275 15.51 -6.56 -11.48
CA LYS A 275 14.57 -6.52 -12.61
C LYS A 275 14.35 -7.89 -13.23
N MET A 276 15.42 -8.63 -13.46
CA MET A 276 15.34 -9.95 -14.10
C MET A 276 14.68 -10.98 -13.20
N SER A 277 14.82 -10.86 -11.89
CA SER A 277 14.09 -11.71 -10.92
C SER A 277 12.62 -11.34 -10.77
N GLY A 278 12.21 -10.12 -11.17
CA GLY A 278 10.85 -9.61 -10.93
C GLY A 278 10.66 -8.98 -9.56
N LEU A 279 11.70 -8.88 -8.72
CA LEU A 279 11.60 -8.24 -7.40
C LEU A 279 11.13 -6.79 -7.50
N SER A 280 11.52 -6.07 -8.56
CA SER A 280 11.11 -4.69 -8.81
C SER A 280 9.58 -4.49 -8.91
N ASP A 281 8.83 -5.56 -9.20
CA ASP A 281 7.38 -5.49 -9.39
C ASP A 281 6.62 -5.77 -8.08
N VAL A 282 7.29 -6.35 -7.07
CA VAL A 282 6.68 -6.78 -5.80
C VAL A 282 7.29 -6.10 -4.57
N CYS A 283 8.36 -5.31 -4.74
CA CYS A 283 9.04 -4.61 -3.65
C CYS A 283 8.76 -3.09 -3.70
N ASN A 284 8.24 -2.55 -2.60
CA ASN A 284 7.91 -1.14 -2.43
C ASN A 284 8.92 -0.41 -1.55
N PHE A 285 8.90 0.92 -1.64
CA PHE A 285 9.57 1.80 -0.69
C PHE A 285 8.52 2.56 0.12
N LEU A 286 8.55 2.38 1.43
CA LEU A 286 7.74 3.13 2.40
C LEU A 286 8.62 4.13 3.12
N GLU A 287 8.17 5.37 3.22
CA GLU A 287 8.83 6.36 4.08
C GLU A 287 8.43 6.16 5.54
N TYR A 288 9.26 6.58 6.46
CA TYR A 288 8.93 6.58 7.90
C TYR A 288 7.63 7.33 8.18
N GLN A 289 7.39 8.40 7.42
CA GLN A 289 6.16 9.15 7.47
C GLN A 289 4.93 8.33 7.07
N ASP A 290 5.06 7.53 6.00
CA ASP A 290 3.98 6.67 5.54
C ASP A 290 3.62 5.64 6.62
N VAL A 291 4.64 5.01 7.24
CA VAL A 291 4.45 4.02 8.31
C VAL A 291 3.78 4.66 9.53
N TYR A 292 4.24 5.84 9.97
CA TYR A 292 3.65 6.54 11.10
C TYR A 292 2.20 6.99 10.83
N SER A 293 1.94 7.50 9.65
CA SER A 293 0.59 7.87 9.22
C SER A 293 -0.33 6.64 9.15
N TRP A 294 0.18 5.53 8.63
CA TRP A 294 -0.54 4.26 8.59
C TRP A 294 -0.88 3.75 10.01
N PHE A 295 0.11 3.75 10.90
CA PHE A 295 -0.07 3.39 12.31
C PHE A 295 -1.17 4.22 12.99
N ASN A 296 -1.17 5.53 12.81
CA ASN A 296 -2.19 6.41 13.38
C ASN A 296 -3.58 6.15 12.81
N ARG A 297 -3.70 5.87 11.51
CA ARG A 297 -4.97 5.51 10.87
C ARG A 297 -5.55 4.22 11.45
N VAL A 298 -4.77 3.14 11.50
CA VAL A 298 -5.28 1.84 11.99
C VAL A 298 -5.63 1.86 13.48
N ARG A 299 -5.03 2.78 14.26
CA ARG A 299 -5.42 3.01 15.66
C ARG A 299 -6.66 3.91 15.81
N GLY A 300 -7.20 4.47 14.73
CA GLY A 300 -8.30 5.41 14.79
C GLY A 300 -7.95 6.78 15.42
N ILE A 301 -6.66 7.15 15.45
CA ILE A 301 -6.19 8.42 16.03
C ILE A 301 -6.36 9.58 15.03
N ILE A 302 -6.39 9.27 13.74
CA ILE A 302 -6.66 10.23 12.66
C ILE A 302 -7.94 9.77 11.96
N GLN A 303 -9.03 10.50 12.18
CA GLN A 303 -10.26 10.43 11.37
C GLN A 303 -10.16 11.39 10.19
#